data_12fa266c94cc12552b86f0d3e6ce06b6
#
_entry.id   12fa266c94cc12552b86f0d3e6ce06b6
#
_cell.length_a   1.000
_cell.length_b   1.000
_cell.length_c   1.000
_cell.angle_alpha   90.00
_cell.angle_beta   90.00
_cell.angle_gamma   90.00
#
_symmetry.space_group_name_H-M   'P 1'
#
loop_
_entity.id
_entity.type
_entity.pdbx_description
1 polymer ?
#
loop_
_entity_poly.entity_id
_entity_poly.type
_entity_poly.pdbx_seq_one_letter_code
_entity_poly.pdbx_strand_id
1 'polypeptide(L)'
;LEADDILGTIATQAQSRGMDVSLVSGDRDLLQLASDRILIRIPKTKRGGTEIENYHTEQVVEKYGLTPPQIIDLKGLMGDSSDNIPGVAGVGEKTAVKVLSVYPTVEEAYEHLEEITPKRTHDLLEKGRESAFLSKKLATIKTDCKLDFSMEQAKLPQMINEESFAMVKRLEFKSLLSRFSAEDRRTEQLEAQVTVLKTEAQVRKFAAQVVKAAPAVVGFYLIGDPWTSRGAQKKKSRKKEAAQLSFVFEETGVDVAETSQEAEPEYGFHGFSLSYASGAQVVTGQALLSEKLTGAACMPYLREMLECAGRTAVLDLKDMLH
;
A
#
# COMPACT_ATOMS: atom_id res chain seq x y z
N LEU A 1 29.28 4.76 -10.51
CA LEU A 1 28.68 4.95 -9.19
C LEU A 1 27.60 3.91 -9.01
N GLU A 2 27.66 3.24 -7.90
CA GLU A 2 26.63 2.32 -7.41
C GLU A 2 25.67 3.04 -6.47
N ALA A 3 24.49 2.47 -6.24
CA ALA A 3 23.50 3.09 -5.35
C ALA A 3 24.03 3.29 -3.94
N ASP A 4 24.81 2.34 -3.45
CA ASP A 4 25.40 2.37 -2.11
C ASP A 4 26.46 3.48 -1.94
N ASP A 5 27.21 3.79 -3.01
CA ASP A 5 28.13 4.93 -3.02
C ASP A 5 27.36 6.26 -2.85
N ILE A 6 26.20 6.37 -3.50
CA ILE A 6 25.33 7.55 -3.38
C ILE A 6 24.76 7.66 -1.97
N LEU A 7 24.21 6.56 -1.47
CA LEU A 7 23.65 6.50 -0.12
C LEU A 7 24.74 6.79 0.94
N GLY A 8 25.90 6.18 0.81
CA GLY A 8 27.05 6.38 1.71
C GLY A 8 27.54 7.83 1.70
N THR A 9 27.63 8.43 0.51
CA THR A 9 28.03 9.84 0.37
C THR A 9 27.04 10.79 1.04
N ILE A 10 25.73 10.61 0.77
CA ILE A 10 24.69 11.45 1.37
C ILE A 10 24.63 11.25 2.88
N ALA A 11 24.69 10.01 3.36
CA ALA A 11 24.67 9.70 4.78
C ALA A 11 25.85 10.36 5.54
N THR A 12 27.06 10.25 4.99
CA THR A 12 28.27 10.86 5.58
C THR A 12 28.20 12.39 5.59
N GLN A 13 27.70 12.99 4.50
CA GLN A 13 27.47 14.44 4.44
C GLN A 13 26.42 14.91 5.45
N ALA A 14 25.32 14.17 5.59
CA ALA A 14 24.29 14.50 6.58
C ALA A 14 24.81 14.38 8.01
N GLN A 15 25.52 13.29 8.32
CA GLN A 15 26.15 13.09 9.62
C GLN A 15 27.14 14.23 9.95
N SER A 16 27.96 14.66 9.01
CA SER A 16 28.91 15.76 9.19
C SER A 16 28.26 17.11 9.53
N ARG A 17 26.99 17.27 9.11
CA ARG A 17 26.13 18.43 9.45
C ARG A 17 25.36 18.25 10.77
N GLY A 18 25.63 17.18 11.51
CA GLY A 18 24.97 16.88 12.79
C GLY A 18 23.57 16.31 12.68
N MET A 19 23.17 15.83 11.50
CA MET A 19 21.88 15.19 11.26
C MET A 19 21.90 13.71 11.65
N ASP A 20 20.79 13.20 12.15
CA ASP A 20 20.59 11.76 12.32
C ASP A 20 20.07 11.18 11.00
N VAL A 21 20.65 10.05 10.58
CA VAL A 21 20.41 9.43 9.28
C VAL A 21 19.78 8.05 9.47
N SER A 22 18.77 7.72 8.68
CA SER A 22 18.20 6.38 8.62
C SER A 22 18.30 5.85 7.20
N LEU A 23 19.17 4.87 6.97
CA LEU A 23 19.29 4.16 5.69
C LEU A 23 18.40 2.91 5.73
N VAL A 24 17.43 2.84 4.82
CA VAL A 24 16.53 1.70 4.70
C VAL A 24 16.87 0.92 3.44
N SER A 25 17.45 -0.26 3.59
CA SER A 25 17.86 -1.11 2.48
C SER A 25 17.85 -2.58 2.90
N GLY A 26 17.66 -3.49 1.93
CA GLY A 26 17.89 -4.93 2.12
C GLY A 26 19.37 -5.31 2.10
N ASP A 27 20.22 -4.40 1.65
CA ASP A 27 21.66 -4.62 1.50
C ASP A 27 22.41 -4.49 2.82
N ARG A 28 23.22 -5.51 3.12
CA ARG A 28 24.01 -5.56 4.35
C ARG A 28 25.36 -4.86 4.22
N ASP A 29 25.76 -4.49 3.02
CA ASP A 29 27.00 -3.76 2.80
C ASP A 29 26.97 -2.40 3.45
N LEU A 30 25.79 -1.80 3.53
CA LEU A 30 25.55 -0.56 4.25
C LEU A 30 25.86 -0.64 5.75
N LEU A 31 25.97 -1.84 6.34
CA LEU A 31 26.37 -2.00 7.75
C LEU A 31 27.73 -1.38 8.05
N GLN A 32 28.62 -1.29 7.05
CA GLN A 32 29.91 -0.62 7.19
C GLN A 32 29.80 0.88 7.51
N LEU A 33 28.65 1.48 7.23
CA LEU A 33 28.36 2.89 7.46
C LEU A 33 27.69 3.15 8.81
N ALA A 34 27.29 2.10 9.54
CA ALA A 34 26.58 2.26 10.81
C ALA A 34 27.43 3.07 11.83
N SER A 35 26.79 4.02 12.49
CA SER A 35 27.42 4.86 13.51
C SER A 35 26.37 5.30 14.54
N ASP A 36 26.78 6.14 15.51
CA ASP A 36 25.85 6.68 16.49
C ASP A 36 24.74 7.53 15.85
N ARG A 37 25.00 8.13 14.68
CA ARG A 37 24.06 8.96 13.93
C ARG A 37 23.55 8.34 12.65
N ILE A 38 24.18 7.27 12.17
CA ILE A 38 23.70 6.53 10.98
C ILE A 38 23.11 5.21 11.43
N LEU A 39 21.80 5.11 11.34
CA LEU A 39 21.01 3.91 11.60
C LEU A 39 20.76 3.15 10.31
N ILE A 40 21.22 1.91 10.23
CA ILE A 40 20.89 1.00 9.11
C ILE A 40 19.65 0.18 9.47
N ARG A 41 18.64 0.21 8.61
CA ARG A 41 17.35 -0.47 8.80
C ARG A 41 17.14 -1.49 7.69
N ILE A 42 17.19 -2.77 8.06
CA ILE A 42 17.08 -3.88 7.11
C ILE A 42 15.69 -4.52 7.25
N PRO A 43 14.78 -4.32 6.25
CA PRO A 43 13.49 -4.99 6.25
C PRO A 43 13.65 -6.47 5.91
N LYS A 44 13.05 -7.33 6.74
CA LYS A 44 12.97 -8.78 6.52
C LYS A 44 11.52 -9.22 6.41
N THR A 45 11.17 -9.83 5.29
CA THR A 45 9.85 -10.41 5.11
C THR A 45 9.78 -11.79 5.78
N LYS A 46 8.89 -11.95 6.76
CA LYS A 46 8.56 -13.22 7.42
C LYS A 46 7.11 -13.60 7.13
N ARG A 47 6.72 -14.86 7.42
CA ARG A 47 5.34 -15.36 7.21
C ARG A 47 4.23 -14.56 7.89
N GLY A 48 4.53 -13.65 8.80
CA GLY A 48 3.57 -12.81 9.55
C GLY A 48 3.64 -11.31 9.24
N GLY A 49 4.50 -10.88 8.31
CA GLY A 49 4.70 -9.45 8.00
C GLY A 49 6.15 -9.09 7.78
N THR A 50 6.42 -7.80 7.69
CA THR A 50 7.79 -7.27 7.57
C THR A 50 8.30 -6.84 8.94
N GLU A 51 9.39 -7.44 9.38
CA GLU A 51 10.16 -7.04 10.57
C GLU A 51 11.33 -6.18 10.11
N ILE A 52 11.68 -5.14 10.87
CA ILE A 52 12.81 -4.26 10.55
C ILE A 52 13.89 -4.48 11.59
N GLU A 53 15.06 -4.95 11.15
CA GLU A 53 16.26 -4.99 11.98
C GLU A 53 16.94 -3.62 11.95
N ASN A 54 17.30 -3.10 13.11
CA ASN A 54 17.94 -1.80 13.27
C ASN A 54 19.38 -2.00 13.75
N TYR A 55 20.33 -1.32 13.11
CA TYR A 55 21.76 -1.44 13.40
C TYR A 55 22.41 -0.06 13.55
N HIS A 56 22.81 0.31 14.75
CA HIS A 56 23.87 1.25 15.06
C HIS A 56 25.17 0.46 15.28
N THR A 57 26.24 1.14 15.66
CA THR A 57 27.54 0.51 15.96
C THR A 57 27.42 -0.67 16.92
N GLU A 58 26.68 -0.51 18.02
CA GLU A 58 26.50 -1.55 19.05
C GLU A 58 25.87 -2.82 18.53
N GLN A 59 24.78 -2.69 17.75
CA GLN A 59 24.07 -3.85 17.21
C GLN A 59 24.89 -4.59 16.14
N VAL A 60 25.75 -3.88 15.39
CA VAL A 60 26.70 -4.51 14.47
C VAL A 60 27.72 -5.34 15.26
N VAL A 61 28.30 -4.76 16.32
CA VAL A 61 29.27 -5.46 17.18
C VAL A 61 28.63 -6.65 17.88
N GLU A 62 27.43 -6.49 18.42
CA GLU A 62 26.70 -7.60 19.08
C GLU A 62 26.45 -8.78 18.11
N LYS A 63 26.10 -8.49 16.87
CA LYS A 63 25.73 -9.53 15.92
C LYS A 63 26.90 -10.20 15.22
N TYR A 64 27.90 -9.40 14.83
CA TYR A 64 29.03 -9.87 14.01
C TYR A 64 30.32 -10.03 14.78
N GLY A 65 30.42 -9.50 16.01
CA GLY A 65 31.65 -9.45 16.78
C GLY A 65 32.70 -8.49 16.21
N LEU A 66 32.32 -7.62 15.29
CA LEU A 66 33.16 -6.71 14.52
C LEU A 66 32.51 -5.32 14.48
N THR A 67 33.35 -4.29 14.43
CA THR A 67 32.90 -2.91 14.26
C THR A 67 32.38 -2.67 12.82
N PRO A 68 31.55 -1.65 12.59
CA PRO A 68 31.05 -1.34 11.23
C PRO A 68 32.14 -1.23 10.17
N PRO A 69 33.27 -0.52 10.37
CA PRO A 69 34.36 -0.50 9.38
C PRO A 69 34.95 -1.87 9.09
N GLN A 70 35.02 -2.77 10.09
CA GLN A 70 35.53 -4.13 9.91
C GLN A 70 34.63 -5.05 9.04
N ILE A 71 33.41 -4.65 8.75
CA ILE A 71 32.55 -5.37 7.77
C ILE A 71 33.20 -5.37 6.38
N ILE A 72 33.93 -4.31 6.03
CA ILE A 72 34.69 -4.23 4.78
C ILE A 72 35.83 -5.30 4.80
N ASP A 73 36.57 -5.37 5.89
CA ASP A 73 37.65 -6.33 6.08
C ASP A 73 37.14 -7.77 6.10
N LEU A 74 35.99 -7.99 6.73
CA LEU A 74 35.31 -9.28 6.72
C LEU A 74 35.03 -9.75 5.30
N LYS A 75 34.46 -8.89 4.44
CA LYS A 75 34.21 -9.19 3.02
C LYS A 75 35.51 -9.32 2.22
N GLY A 76 36.54 -8.55 2.58
CA GLY A 76 37.86 -8.69 2.01
C GLY A 76 38.44 -10.11 2.18
N LEU A 77 38.25 -10.70 3.35
CA LEU A 77 38.74 -12.04 3.66
C LEU A 77 37.80 -13.16 3.19
N MET A 78 36.50 -13.08 3.52
CA MET A 78 35.57 -14.18 3.20
C MET A 78 34.98 -14.10 1.80
N GLY A 79 35.05 -12.95 1.14
CA GLY A 79 34.35 -12.66 -0.09
C GLY A 79 32.84 -12.41 0.10
N ASP A 80 32.17 -12.14 -1.02
CA ASP A 80 30.73 -12.07 -1.10
C ASP A 80 30.25 -12.67 -2.43
N SER A 81 29.50 -13.76 -2.35
CA SER A 81 29.02 -14.48 -3.54
C SER A 81 27.88 -13.73 -4.24
N SER A 82 27.13 -12.86 -3.52
CA SER A 82 26.05 -12.05 -4.12
C SER A 82 26.62 -11.01 -5.08
N ASP A 83 27.75 -10.40 -4.73
CA ASP A 83 28.41 -9.35 -5.49
C ASP A 83 29.61 -9.84 -6.30
N ASN A 84 29.79 -11.16 -6.35
CA ASN A 84 30.88 -11.82 -7.04
C ASN A 84 32.27 -11.33 -6.55
N ILE A 85 32.37 -11.02 -5.25
CA ILE A 85 33.63 -10.65 -4.57
C ILE A 85 34.33 -11.94 -4.12
N PRO A 86 35.55 -12.22 -4.62
CA PRO A 86 36.16 -13.53 -4.48
C PRO A 86 36.62 -13.86 -3.05
N GLY A 87 37.07 -12.88 -2.25
CA GLY A 87 37.69 -13.12 -0.98
C GLY A 87 38.95 -13.98 -1.06
N VAL A 88 39.32 -14.63 0.06
CA VAL A 88 40.38 -15.63 0.14
C VAL A 88 39.79 -17.02 0.06
N ALA A 89 40.15 -17.77 -0.95
CA ALA A 89 39.62 -19.12 -1.16
C ALA A 89 39.83 -20.01 0.07
N GLY A 90 38.74 -20.56 0.60
CA GLY A 90 38.76 -21.42 1.79
C GLY A 90 38.70 -20.71 3.14
N VAL A 91 38.67 -19.36 3.15
CA VAL A 91 38.41 -18.54 4.35
C VAL A 91 36.92 -18.22 4.39
N GLY A 92 36.22 -18.74 5.36
CA GLY A 92 34.81 -18.40 5.60
C GLY A 92 34.66 -17.43 6.77
N GLU A 93 33.42 -16.96 6.99
CA GLU A 93 33.04 -15.96 8.01
C GLU A 93 33.69 -16.22 9.38
N LYS A 94 33.54 -17.45 9.92
CA LYS A 94 34.11 -17.80 11.25
C LYS A 94 35.63 -17.65 11.32
N THR A 95 36.35 -17.94 10.24
CA THR A 95 37.80 -17.79 10.19
C THR A 95 38.19 -16.33 10.06
N ALA A 96 37.50 -15.59 9.19
CA ALA A 96 37.71 -14.15 8.98
C ALA A 96 37.42 -13.36 10.26
N VAL A 97 36.32 -13.62 10.96
CA VAL A 97 36.02 -12.98 12.25
C VAL A 97 37.08 -13.25 13.29
N LYS A 98 37.59 -14.49 13.40
CA LYS A 98 38.70 -14.81 14.34
C LYS A 98 39.97 -14.04 14.03
N VAL A 99 40.32 -13.90 12.76
CA VAL A 99 41.49 -13.13 12.33
C VAL A 99 41.30 -11.65 12.68
N LEU A 100 40.17 -11.06 12.33
CA LEU A 100 39.81 -9.66 12.53
C LEU A 100 39.59 -9.28 14.01
N SER A 101 39.29 -10.27 14.86
CA SER A 101 39.18 -10.04 16.29
C SER A 101 40.58 -9.83 16.95
N VAL A 102 41.66 -10.28 16.30
CA VAL A 102 43.03 -10.12 16.76
C VAL A 102 43.71 -8.99 15.98
N TYR A 103 43.54 -8.97 14.70
CA TYR A 103 44.08 -7.99 13.76
C TYR A 103 42.92 -7.24 13.10
N PRO A 104 42.61 -6.01 13.56
CA PRO A 104 41.41 -5.29 13.19
C PRO A 104 41.21 -5.02 11.73
N THR A 105 42.25 -5.06 10.90
CA THR A 105 42.19 -4.80 9.45
C THR A 105 42.87 -5.90 8.66
N VAL A 106 42.57 -6.01 7.39
CA VAL A 106 43.25 -6.92 6.44
C VAL A 106 44.74 -6.58 6.40
N GLU A 107 45.12 -5.30 6.39
CA GLU A 107 46.48 -4.83 6.38
C GLU A 107 47.23 -5.36 7.58
N GLU A 108 46.73 -5.15 8.80
CA GLU A 108 47.35 -5.64 10.03
C GLU A 108 47.45 -7.17 10.07
N ALA A 109 46.44 -7.87 9.60
CA ALA A 109 46.47 -9.34 9.49
C ALA A 109 47.61 -9.82 8.59
N TYR A 110 47.92 -9.10 7.50
CA TYR A 110 49.04 -9.46 6.63
C TYR A 110 50.39 -8.95 7.10
N GLU A 111 50.46 -7.91 7.95
CA GLU A 111 51.69 -7.50 8.65
C GLU A 111 52.13 -8.55 9.68
N HIS A 112 51.14 -9.19 10.32
CA HIS A 112 51.38 -10.21 11.35
C HIS A 112 51.06 -11.64 10.85
N LEU A 113 51.19 -11.90 9.56
CA LEU A 113 50.82 -13.16 8.92
C LEU A 113 51.46 -14.37 9.61
N GLU A 114 52.77 -14.27 9.97
CA GLU A 114 53.52 -15.35 10.60
C GLU A 114 53.03 -15.74 12.02
N GLU A 115 52.24 -14.86 12.64
CA GLU A 115 51.65 -15.09 13.97
C GLU A 115 50.28 -15.79 13.87
N ILE A 116 49.69 -15.84 12.66
CA ILE A 116 48.34 -16.38 12.45
C ILE A 116 48.31 -17.91 12.57
N THR A 117 47.51 -18.37 13.49
CA THR A 117 47.28 -19.80 13.73
C THR A 117 45.82 -20.17 13.49
N PRO A 118 45.51 -21.39 13.03
CA PRO A 118 46.36 -22.51 12.69
C PRO A 118 47.10 -22.32 11.35
N LYS A 119 48.18 -23.08 11.14
CA LYS A 119 48.97 -23.05 9.90
C LYS A 119 48.16 -23.06 8.62
N ARG A 120 47.05 -23.84 8.61
CA ARG A 120 46.11 -23.85 7.46
C ARG A 120 45.58 -22.45 7.13
N THR A 121 45.22 -21.64 8.13
CA THR A 121 44.74 -20.28 7.93
C THR A 121 45.82 -19.38 7.38
N HIS A 122 47.05 -19.48 7.95
CA HIS A 122 48.22 -18.81 7.43
C HIS A 122 48.46 -19.11 5.96
N ASP A 123 48.52 -20.38 5.55
CA ASP A 123 48.80 -20.79 4.18
C ASP A 123 47.68 -20.33 3.19
N LEU A 124 46.42 -20.28 3.65
CA LEU A 124 45.31 -19.75 2.82
C LEU A 124 45.42 -18.23 2.61
N LEU A 125 45.73 -17.47 3.70
CA LEU A 125 45.89 -16.02 3.61
C LEU A 125 47.10 -15.66 2.77
N GLU A 126 48.24 -16.35 2.97
CA GLU A 126 49.47 -16.14 2.17
C GLU A 126 49.18 -16.24 0.65
N LYS A 127 48.51 -17.30 0.26
CA LYS A 127 48.11 -17.54 -1.16
C LYS A 127 47.10 -16.56 -1.69
N GLY A 128 46.20 -16.08 -0.81
CA GLY A 128 45.07 -15.24 -1.17
C GLY A 128 45.29 -13.74 -1.04
N ARG A 129 46.51 -13.29 -0.77
CA ARG A 129 46.81 -11.90 -0.44
C ARG A 129 46.25 -10.89 -1.45
N GLU A 130 46.55 -11.05 -2.73
CA GLU A 130 46.08 -10.14 -3.77
C GLU A 130 44.55 -10.12 -3.85
N SER A 131 43.93 -11.30 -3.71
CA SER A 131 42.48 -11.43 -3.73
C SER A 131 41.81 -10.77 -2.53
N ALA A 132 42.40 -10.84 -1.32
CA ALA A 132 41.91 -10.17 -0.14
C ALA A 132 41.87 -8.63 -0.30
N PHE A 133 42.98 -8.05 -0.75
CA PHE A 133 43.05 -6.60 -0.98
C PHE A 133 42.13 -6.12 -2.09
N LEU A 134 42.04 -6.89 -3.20
CA LEU A 134 41.08 -6.60 -4.27
C LEU A 134 39.65 -6.64 -3.73
N SER A 135 39.30 -7.69 -2.98
CA SER A 135 37.98 -7.88 -2.42
C SER A 135 37.62 -6.79 -1.40
N LYS A 136 38.56 -6.41 -0.54
CA LYS A 136 38.38 -5.26 0.36
C LYS A 136 38.10 -3.97 -0.42
N LYS A 137 38.85 -3.70 -1.48
CA LYS A 137 38.62 -2.53 -2.33
C LYS A 137 37.25 -2.55 -3.01
N LEU A 138 36.80 -3.71 -3.48
CA LEU A 138 35.48 -3.88 -4.10
C LEU A 138 34.34 -3.72 -3.10
N ALA A 139 34.50 -4.23 -1.89
CA ALA A 139 33.48 -4.16 -0.82
C ALA A 139 33.38 -2.76 -0.18
N THR A 140 34.35 -1.86 -0.42
CA THR A 140 34.36 -0.54 0.19
C THR A 140 33.44 0.42 -0.51
N ILE A 141 32.40 0.89 0.19
CA ILE A 141 31.48 1.94 -0.31
C ILE A 141 32.22 3.29 -0.34
N LYS A 142 32.10 4.00 -1.46
CA LYS A 142 32.64 5.36 -1.60
C LYS A 142 31.71 6.37 -0.94
N THR A 143 32.26 7.20 -0.06
CA THR A 143 31.49 8.19 0.70
C THR A 143 31.80 9.63 0.31
N ASP A 144 32.60 9.81 -0.75
CA ASP A 144 33.11 11.11 -1.24
C ASP A 144 32.72 11.41 -2.71
N CYS A 145 31.69 10.78 -3.19
CA CYS A 145 31.24 10.94 -4.58
C CYS A 145 30.76 12.36 -4.87
N LYS A 146 31.11 12.87 -6.06
CA LYS A 146 30.55 14.15 -6.54
C LYS A 146 29.13 13.93 -6.98
N LEU A 147 28.17 14.44 -6.19
CA LEU A 147 26.74 14.34 -6.46
C LEU A 147 26.17 15.72 -6.73
N ASP A 148 25.29 15.83 -7.73
CA ASP A 148 24.44 17.00 -7.90
C ASP A 148 23.23 16.87 -6.95
N PHE A 149 23.47 17.12 -5.67
CA PHE A 149 22.52 16.91 -4.57
C PHE A 149 22.59 18.05 -3.56
N SER A 150 21.43 18.55 -3.15
CA SER A 150 21.30 19.54 -2.09
C SER A 150 20.36 19.03 -1.01
N MET A 151 20.81 19.07 0.25
CA MET A 151 19.99 18.72 1.43
C MET A 151 18.75 19.60 1.54
N GLU A 152 18.83 20.86 1.11
CA GLU A 152 17.73 21.82 1.15
C GLU A 152 16.63 21.43 0.14
N GLN A 153 17.03 20.95 -1.04
CA GLN A 153 16.10 20.47 -2.08
C GLN A 153 15.50 19.11 -1.75
N ALA A 154 16.18 18.33 -0.89
CA ALA A 154 15.72 17.01 -0.45
C ALA A 154 14.68 17.06 0.69
N LYS A 155 14.25 18.26 1.10
CA LYS A 155 13.18 18.39 2.10
C LYS A 155 11.91 17.73 1.55
N LEU A 156 11.36 16.82 2.33
CA LEU A 156 10.14 16.11 1.97
C LEU A 156 8.98 17.11 1.87
N PRO A 157 8.34 17.28 0.71
CA PRO A 157 7.16 18.11 0.60
C PRO A 157 5.99 17.45 1.34
N GLN A 158 4.92 18.20 1.57
CA GLN A 158 3.68 17.61 2.10
C GLN A 158 3.15 16.59 1.09
N MET A 159 3.43 15.32 1.35
CA MET A 159 3.07 14.22 0.44
C MET A 159 1.58 13.90 0.44
N ILE A 160 0.89 14.19 1.54
CA ILE A 160 -0.55 14.02 1.66
C ILE A 160 -1.22 15.34 1.26
N ASN A 161 -1.71 15.42 0.03
CA ASN A 161 -2.35 16.57 -0.57
C ASN A 161 -3.40 16.12 -1.62
N GLU A 162 -4.11 17.05 -2.22
CA GLU A 162 -5.15 16.77 -3.22
C GLU A 162 -4.62 16.01 -4.45
N GLU A 163 -3.44 16.35 -4.94
CA GLU A 163 -2.85 15.70 -6.12
C GLU A 163 -2.50 14.24 -5.83
N SER A 164 -1.86 13.98 -4.70
CA SER A 164 -1.53 12.62 -4.27
C SER A 164 -2.80 11.80 -3.97
N PHE A 165 -3.85 12.43 -3.42
CA PHE A 165 -5.16 11.79 -3.24
C PHE A 165 -5.77 11.38 -4.58
N ALA A 166 -5.80 12.30 -5.56
CA ALA A 166 -6.32 12.02 -6.89
C ALA A 166 -5.54 10.89 -7.58
N MET A 167 -4.21 10.86 -7.43
CA MET A 167 -3.36 9.79 -7.97
C MET A 167 -3.66 8.43 -7.32
N VAL A 168 -3.71 8.38 -5.99
CA VAL A 168 -4.01 7.16 -5.22
C VAL A 168 -5.40 6.62 -5.56
N LYS A 169 -6.38 7.51 -5.75
CA LYS A 169 -7.73 7.16 -6.19
C LYS A 169 -7.73 6.59 -7.63
N ARG A 170 -7.02 7.25 -8.55
CA ARG A 170 -6.89 6.79 -9.94
C ARG A 170 -6.23 5.42 -10.05
N LEU A 171 -5.25 5.14 -9.19
CA LEU A 171 -4.54 3.86 -9.14
C LEU A 171 -5.27 2.80 -8.29
N GLU A 172 -6.43 3.13 -7.74
CA GLU A 172 -7.26 2.24 -6.90
C GLU A 172 -6.51 1.67 -5.66
N PHE A 173 -5.58 2.42 -5.08
CA PHE A 173 -4.85 2.01 -3.88
C PHE A 173 -5.68 2.19 -2.61
N LYS A 174 -6.69 1.34 -2.45
CA LYS A 174 -7.70 1.43 -1.37
C LYS A 174 -7.09 1.53 0.04
N SER A 175 -6.03 0.80 0.31
CA SER A 175 -5.34 0.82 1.62
C SER A 175 -4.64 2.15 1.92
N LEU A 176 -4.23 2.90 0.90
CA LEU A 176 -3.60 4.21 1.07
C LEU A 176 -4.63 5.33 1.26
N LEU A 177 -5.85 5.18 0.76
CA LEU A 177 -6.90 6.19 0.89
C LEU A 177 -7.24 6.51 2.36
N SER A 178 -7.09 5.53 3.26
CA SER A 178 -7.32 5.73 4.70
C SER A 178 -6.31 6.68 5.37
N ARG A 179 -5.16 6.94 4.73
CA ARG A 179 -4.12 7.85 5.23
C ARG A 179 -4.43 9.32 4.97
N PHE A 180 -5.40 9.61 4.10
CA PHE A 180 -5.82 10.96 3.78
C PHE A 180 -6.91 11.42 4.75
N SER A 181 -6.76 12.62 5.30
CA SER A 181 -7.77 13.26 6.14
C SER A 181 -9.02 13.63 5.33
N ALA A 182 -10.10 14.01 6.02
CA ALA A 182 -11.30 14.52 5.35
C ALA A 182 -11.01 15.82 4.59
N GLU A 183 -10.01 16.58 5.02
CA GLU A 183 -9.59 17.85 4.36
C GLU A 183 -8.79 17.57 3.08
N ASP A 184 -7.92 16.55 3.11
CA ASP A 184 -7.14 16.12 1.93
C ASP A 184 -8.03 15.48 0.84
N ARG A 185 -9.25 15.06 1.21
CA ARG A 185 -10.23 14.44 0.32
C ARG A 185 -11.11 15.45 -0.42
N ARG A 186 -10.88 16.74 -0.23
CA ARG A 186 -11.65 17.84 -0.84
C ARG A 186 -11.43 17.99 -2.35
N THR A 187 -11.27 16.93 -3.10
CA THR A 187 -11.51 16.97 -4.54
C THR A 187 -13.01 17.07 -4.75
N GLU A 188 -13.45 18.27 -5.15
CA GLU A 188 -14.82 18.56 -5.61
C GLU A 188 -15.88 17.82 -4.78
N GLN A 189 -16.15 18.29 -3.56
CA GLN A 189 -17.46 18.08 -2.99
C GLN A 189 -18.43 18.84 -3.93
N LEU A 190 -18.93 18.12 -4.93
CA LEU A 190 -20.13 18.54 -5.63
C LEU A 190 -21.14 18.80 -4.51
N GLU A 191 -21.54 20.04 -4.32
CA GLU A 191 -22.56 20.38 -3.33
C GLU A 191 -23.79 19.54 -3.64
N ALA A 192 -24.02 18.51 -2.86
CA ALA A 192 -25.16 17.61 -3.05
C ALA A 192 -26.38 18.26 -2.41
N GLN A 193 -27.28 18.73 -3.23
CA GLN A 193 -28.59 19.22 -2.79
C GLN A 193 -29.55 18.03 -2.66
N VAL A 194 -29.72 17.50 -1.44
CA VAL A 194 -30.62 16.40 -1.16
C VAL A 194 -32.01 16.91 -0.78
N THR A 195 -33.03 16.50 -1.53
CA THR A 195 -34.44 16.79 -1.25
C THR A 195 -35.17 15.50 -0.84
N VAL A 196 -35.73 15.48 0.36
CA VAL A 196 -36.55 14.37 0.82
C VAL A 196 -37.99 14.53 0.28
N LEU A 197 -38.43 13.52 -0.48
CA LEU A 197 -39.74 13.48 -1.12
C LEU A 197 -40.73 12.67 -0.24
N LYS A 198 -41.70 13.35 0.34
CA LYS A 198 -42.64 12.77 1.32
C LYS A 198 -44.07 12.59 0.76
N THR A 199 -44.35 13.14 -0.41
CA THR A 199 -45.70 13.07 -1.04
C THR A 199 -45.58 12.84 -2.54
N GLU A 200 -46.59 12.27 -3.14
CA GLU A 200 -46.65 12.05 -4.60
C GLU A 200 -46.45 13.35 -5.38
N ALA A 201 -47.04 14.47 -4.92
CA ALA A 201 -46.86 15.77 -5.54
C ALA A 201 -45.39 16.22 -5.59
N GLN A 202 -44.64 15.92 -4.55
CA GLN A 202 -43.18 16.19 -4.49
C GLN A 202 -42.38 15.28 -5.44
N VAL A 203 -42.73 13.99 -5.51
CA VAL A 203 -42.14 13.04 -6.48
C VAL A 203 -42.39 13.49 -7.89
N ARG A 204 -43.61 13.83 -8.22
CA ARG A 204 -44.02 14.37 -9.55
C ARG A 204 -43.25 15.65 -9.90
N LYS A 205 -43.11 16.58 -8.95
CA LYS A 205 -42.36 17.81 -9.17
C LYS A 205 -40.89 17.53 -9.43
N PHE A 206 -40.30 16.62 -8.67
CA PHE A 206 -38.92 16.20 -8.85
C PHE A 206 -38.70 15.49 -10.18
N ALA A 207 -39.59 14.59 -10.57
CA ALA A 207 -39.58 13.90 -11.89
C ALA A 207 -39.59 14.93 -13.04
N ALA A 208 -40.49 15.92 -12.98
CA ALA A 208 -40.54 16.98 -13.97
C ALA A 208 -39.22 17.80 -14.03
N GLN A 209 -38.53 17.99 -12.93
CA GLN A 209 -37.21 18.64 -12.92
C GLN A 209 -36.15 17.76 -13.60
N VAL A 210 -36.11 16.44 -13.34
CA VAL A 210 -35.18 15.50 -13.96
C VAL A 210 -35.41 15.43 -15.46
N VAL A 211 -36.67 15.27 -15.90
CA VAL A 211 -37.04 15.23 -17.31
C VAL A 211 -36.65 16.53 -18.03
N LYS A 212 -36.92 17.69 -17.41
CA LYS A 212 -36.52 18.98 -17.97
C LYS A 212 -35.01 19.16 -18.08
N ALA A 213 -34.26 18.61 -17.12
CA ALA A 213 -32.79 18.65 -17.12
C ALA A 213 -32.18 17.74 -18.17
N ALA A 214 -32.91 16.69 -18.62
CA ALA A 214 -32.48 15.66 -19.58
C ALA A 214 -31.00 15.21 -19.36
N PRO A 215 -30.67 14.71 -18.15
CA PRO A 215 -29.30 14.44 -17.79
C PRO A 215 -28.72 13.29 -18.62
N ALA A 216 -27.44 13.41 -18.99
CA ALA A 216 -26.74 12.32 -19.70
C ALA A 216 -26.61 11.05 -18.84
N VAL A 217 -26.54 11.21 -17.53
CA VAL A 217 -26.45 10.11 -16.55
C VAL A 217 -27.28 10.42 -15.31
N VAL A 218 -28.04 9.44 -14.84
CA VAL A 218 -28.66 9.45 -13.51
C VAL A 218 -28.06 8.36 -12.64
N GLY A 219 -27.79 8.70 -11.37
CA GLY A 219 -27.46 7.73 -10.34
C GLY A 219 -28.76 7.25 -9.69
N PHE A 220 -28.98 5.94 -9.60
CA PHE A 220 -30.17 5.36 -9.03
C PHE A 220 -29.86 4.35 -7.93
N TYR A 221 -30.64 4.37 -6.84
CA TYR A 221 -30.53 3.44 -5.74
C TYR A 221 -31.93 3.07 -5.21
N LEU A 222 -32.21 1.78 -5.12
CA LEU A 222 -33.43 1.27 -4.49
C LEU A 222 -33.18 0.99 -2.99
N ILE A 223 -34.15 1.34 -2.18
CA ILE A 223 -34.18 1.09 -0.74
C ILE A 223 -35.21 0.01 -0.49
N GLY A 224 -34.79 -1.15 -0.02
CA GLY A 224 -35.67 -2.29 0.27
C GLY A 224 -35.07 -3.25 1.28
N ASP A 225 -35.73 -4.37 1.51
CA ASP A 225 -35.22 -5.42 2.39
C ASP A 225 -34.04 -6.15 1.74
N PRO A 226 -33.02 -6.57 2.51
CA PRO A 226 -31.93 -7.36 1.98
C PRO A 226 -32.44 -8.71 1.48
N TRP A 227 -32.05 -9.07 0.24
CA TRP A 227 -32.39 -10.38 -0.31
C TRP A 227 -31.68 -11.51 0.45
N THR A 228 -32.45 -12.42 1.05
CA THR A 228 -31.90 -13.63 1.68
C THR A 228 -32.10 -14.81 0.75
N SER A 229 -31.01 -15.37 0.20
CA SER A 229 -31.08 -16.59 -0.62
C SER A 229 -31.71 -17.75 0.16
N ARG A 230 -32.68 -18.45 -0.42
CA ARG A 230 -33.24 -19.69 0.11
C ARG A 230 -32.09 -20.68 0.36
N GLY A 231 -31.88 -21.10 1.61
CA GLY A 231 -31.07 -22.27 1.94
C GLY A 231 -30.05 -22.15 3.05
N ALA A 232 -29.88 -21.03 3.73
CA ALA A 232 -28.96 -20.92 4.86
C ALA A 232 -29.66 -20.60 6.18
N GLN A 233 -30.59 -21.46 6.64
CA GLN A 233 -30.88 -21.54 8.06
C GLN A 233 -29.70 -22.19 8.78
N LYS A 234 -28.74 -21.38 9.20
CA LYS A 234 -27.83 -21.69 10.30
C LYS A 234 -27.73 -20.48 11.20
N LYS A 235 -28.30 -20.65 12.40
CA LYS A 235 -28.14 -19.73 13.54
C LYS A 235 -26.69 -19.29 13.65
N LYS A 236 -26.41 -17.99 13.46
CA LYS A 236 -25.23 -17.35 14.04
C LYS A 236 -25.52 -15.90 14.39
N SER A 237 -25.15 -15.59 15.60
CA SER A 237 -25.13 -14.35 16.35
C SER A 237 -25.11 -13.04 15.55
N ARG A 238 -25.96 -12.12 16.01
CA ARG A 238 -26.05 -10.71 15.62
C ARG A 238 -24.68 -10.01 15.71
N LYS A 239 -24.08 -9.75 14.57
CA LYS A 239 -23.22 -8.58 14.36
C LYS A 239 -23.97 -7.68 13.39
N LYS A 240 -24.05 -6.39 13.74
CA LYS A 240 -24.60 -5.34 12.88
C LYS A 240 -23.71 -5.22 11.65
N GLU A 241 -24.11 -5.79 10.54
CA GLU A 241 -23.57 -5.51 9.21
C GLU A 241 -24.60 -4.67 8.45
N ALA A 242 -24.08 -3.69 7.72
CA ALA A 242 -24.91 -2.87 6.84
C ALA A 242 -25.62 -3.76 5.82
N ALA A 243 -26.92 -3.58 5.69
CA ALA A 243 -27.76 -4.35 4.78
C ALA A 243 -27.32 -4.11 3.32
N GLN A 244 -26.88 -5.16 2.65
CA GLN A 244 -26.68 -5.18 1.20
C GLN A 244 -27.96 -5.65 0.53
N LEU A 245 -28.41 -4.91 -0.48
CA LEU A 245 -29.60 -5.20 -1.30
C LEU A 245 -29.20 -5.89 -2.59
N SER A 246 -29.76 -7.05 -2.89
CA SER A 246 -29.60 -7.74 -4.15
C SER A 246 -30.94 -7.85 -4.91
N PHE A 247 -30.90 -7.59 -6.21
CA PHE A 247 -32.06 -7.64 -7.12
C PHE A 247 -31.84 -8.72 -8.19
N VAL A 248 -32.88 -9.52 -8.45
CA VAL A 248 -32.94 -10.44 -9.59
C VAL A 248 -33.92 -9.89 -10.63
N PHE A 249 -33.45 -9.75 -11.85
CA PHE A 249 -34.31 -9.56 -13.03
C PHE A 249 -34.58 -10.92 -13.67
N GLU A 250 -35.80 -11.38 -13.70
CA GLU A 250 -36.22 -12.51 -14.57
C GLU A 250 -36.52 -12.00 -15.97
N GLU A 251 -35.75 -12.45 -16.97
CA GLU A 251 -36.16 -12.42 -18.36
C GLU A 251 -37.14 -13.58 -18.64
N THR A 252 -38.25 -13.23 -19.22
CA THR A 252 -39.39 -14.05 -19.51
C THR A 252 -39.15 -15.19 -20.49
N GLY A 253 -39.76 -16.31 -20.18
CA GLY A 253 -40.27 -17.23 -21.16
C GLY A 253 -39.70 -18.64 -21.18
N VAL A 254 -40.17 -19.48 -20.29
CA VAL A 254 -40.43 -20.91 -20.55
C VAL A 254 -41.58 -21.36 -19.64
N ASP A 255 -42.65 -21.89 -20.24
CA ASP A 255 -43.75 -22.57 -19.58
C ASP A 255 -43.26 -23.71 -18.71
N VAL A 256 -43.54 -23.67 -17.41
CA VAL A 256 -43.45 -24.84 -16.53
C VAL A 256 -44.68 -24.93 -15.66
N ALA A 257 -45.29 -26.11 -15.74
CA ALA A 257 -46.51 -26.55 -15.13
C ALA A 257 -46.70 -26.18 -13.64
N GLU A 258 -47.98 -25.97 -13.34
CA GLU A 258 -48.54 -25.84 -12.00
C GLU A 258 -47.99 -26.83 -10.98
N THR A 259 -47.37 -26.32 -9.91
CA THR A 259 -47.34 -27.04 -8.64
C THR A 259 -47.26 -26.03 -7.50
N SER A 260 -48.27 -26.08 -6.62
CA SER A 260 -48.38 -25.57 -5.25
C SER A 260 -48.01 -24.09 -5.02
N GLN A 261 -49.04 -23.30 -4.72
CA GLN A 261 -48.97 -21.96 -4.13
C GLN A 261 -48.21 -21.98 -2.80
N GLU A 262 -46.91 -21.85 -2.87
CA GLU A 262 -46.13 -21.27 -1.78
C GLU A 262 -46.13 -19.76 -1.98
N ALA A 263 -46.60 -19.01 -1.00
CA ALA A 263 -46.61 -17.55 -1.00
C ALA A 263 -45.21 -17.06 -1.37
N GLU A 264 -45.10 -16.31 -2.47
CA GLU A 264 -43.84 -15.62 -2.84
C GLU A 264 -43.47 -14.65 -1.71
N PRO A 265 -42.21 -14.59 -1.31
CA PRO A 265 -41.79 -13.62 -0.33
C PRO A 265 -42.05 -12.21 -0.86
N GLU A 266 -42.90 -11.44 -0.19
CA GLU A 266 -43.08 -10.01 -0.44
C GLU A 266 -41.73 -9.29 -0.23
N TYR A 267 -41.12 -8.87 -1.31
CA TYR A 267 -39.97 -7.98 -1.25
C TYR A 267 -40.44 -6.58 -0.85
N GLY A 268 -40.04 -6.12 0.34
CA GLY A 268 -40.39 -4.80 0.82
C GLY A 268 -39.61 -3.71 0.06
N PHE A 269 -40.25 -3.09 -0.93
CA PHE A 269 -39.78 -1.85 -1.52
C PHE A 269 -40.05 -0.70 -0.54
N HIS A 270 -39.01 -0.07 0.02
CA HIS A 270 -39.10 0.96 1.05
C HIS A 270 -38.85 2.37 0.52
N GLY A 271 -38.30 2.51 -0.68
CA GLY A 271 -38.06 3.79 -1.30
C GLY A 271 -37.01 3.78 -2.39
N PHE A 272 -36.63 4.95 -2.84
CA PHE A 272 -35.57 5.12 -3.82
C PHE A 272 -34.82 6.43 -3.61
N SER A 273 -33.63 6.50 -4.16
CA SER A 273 -32.84 7.71 -4.30
C SER A 273 -32.41 7.86 -5.77
N LEU A 274 -32.60 9.04 -6.34
CA LEU A 274 -32.17 9.34 -7.70
C LEU A 274 -31.37 10.65 -7.69
N SER A 275 -30.22 10.64 -8.33
CA SER A 275 -29.29 11.77 -8.38
C SER A 275 -28.92 12.09 -9.82
N TYR A 276 -28.77 13.37 -10.15
CA TYR A 276 -28.25 13.82 -11.43
C TYR A 276 -27.41 15.09 -11.29
N ALA A 277 -26.48 15.31 -12.22
CA ALA A 277 -25.66 16.50 -12.26
C ALA A 277 -26.42 17.65 -12.92
N SER A 278 -26.44 18.82 -12.26
CA SER A 278 -26.97 20.06 -12.79
C SER A 278 -25.88 21.16 -12.67
N GLY A 279 -25.13 21.37 -13.75
CA GLY A 279 -23.92 22.19 -13.70
C GLY A 279 -22.85 21.59 -12.76
N ALA A 280 -22.38 22.38 -11.81
CA ALA A 280 -21.41 21.94 -10.77
C ALA A 280 -22.08 21.31 -9.54
N GLN A 281 -23.39 21.14 -9.50
CA GLN A 281 -24.12 20.59 -8.37
C GLN A 281 -24.70 19.21 -8.69
N VAL A 282 -24.80 18.35 -7.66
CA VAL A 282 -25.57 17.11 -7.72
C VAL A 282 -26.90 17.33 -7.03
N VAL A 283 -27.98 17.16 -7.77
CA VAL A 283 -29.35 17.22 -7.25
C VAL A 283 -29.83 15.81 -6.98
N THR A 284 -30.21 15.53 -5.74
CA THR A 284 -30.69 14.21 -5.30
C THR A 284 -32.11 14.31 -4.75
N GLY A 285 -32.99 13.48 -5.25
CA GLY A 285 -34.31 13.23 -4.68
C GLY A 285 -34.31 11.87 -3.97
N GLN A 286 -34.68 11.86 -2.70
CA GLN A 286 -34.83 10.65 -1.91
C GLN A 286 -36.28 10.49 -1.46
N ALA A 287 -36.94 9.42 -1.91
CA ALA A 287 -38.28 9.06 -1.51
C ALA A 287 -38.25 7.84 -0.56
N LEU A 288 -38.88 7.97 0.61
CA LEU A 288 -39.13 6.88 1.54
C LEU A 288 -40.65 6.61 1.53
N LEU A 289 -41.03 5.38 1.30
CA LEU A 289 -42.44 4.97 1.26
C LEU A 289 -43.09 5.07 2.66
N SER A 290 -44.35 5.45 2.63
CA SER A 290 -45.17 5.62 3.83
C SER A 290 -46.65 5.47 3.44
N GLU A 291 -47.54 5.51 4.40
CA GLU A 291 -48.99 5.55 4.13
C GLU A 291 -49.41 6.68 3.16
N LYS A 292 -48.65 7.78 3.13
CA LYS A 292 -48.91 8.95 2.25
C LYS A 292 -48.19 8.90 0.91
N LEU A 293 -47.22 8.00 0.76
CA LEU A 293 -46.41 7.83 -0.47
C LEU A 293 -46.21 6.35 -0.71
N THR A 294 -47.02 5.77 -1.55
CA THR A 294 -46.97 4.32 -1.88
C THR A 294 -46.05 4.05 -3.07
N GLY A 295 -45.49 2.82 -3.14
CA GLY A 295 -44.67 2.38 -4.27
C GLY A 295 -45.41 2.50 -5.60
N ALA A 296 -46.67 2.08 -5.65
CA ALA A 296 -47.50 2.19 -6.85
C ALA A 296 -47.64 3.65 -7.35
N ALA A 297 -47.75 4.61 -6.44
CA ALA A 297 -47.82 6.04 -6.79
C ALA A 297 -46.48 6.57 -7.34
N CYS A 298 -45.36 6.00 -6.92
CA CYS A 298 -43.99 6.45 -7.34
C CYS A 298 -43.56 5.85 -8.68
N MET A 299 -43.97 4.64 -8.98
CA MET A 299 -43.45 3.88 -10.14
C MET A 299 -43.62 4.57 -11.51
N PRO A 300 -44.74 5.25 -11.85
CA PRO A 300 -44.85 5.94 -13.12
C PRO A 300 -43.78 7.07 -13.27
N TYR A 301 -43.55 7.83 -12.20
CA TYR A 301 -42.57 8.93 -12.19
C TYR A 301 -41.16 8.41 -12.19
N LEU A 302 -40.90 7.30 -11.50
CA LEU A 302 -39.60 6.66 -11.50
C LEU A 302 -39.21 6.19 -12.89
N ARG A 303 -40.15 5.52 -13.57
CA ARG A 303 -40.00 5.07 -14.96
C ARG A 303 -39.67 6.24 -15.89
N GLU A 304 -40.42 7.35 -15.81
CA GLU A 304 -40.19 8.55 -16.59
C GLU A 304 -38.82 9.15 -16.38
N MET A 305 -38.35 9.20 -15.11
CA MET A 305 -37.01 9.72 -14.76
C MET A 305 -35.90 8.83 -15.31
N LEU A 306 -36.05 7.52 -15.31
CA LEU A 306 -35.06 6.58 -15.82
C LEU A 306 -35.03 6.54 -17.35
N GLU A 307 -36.16 6.63 -17.99
CA GLU A 307 -36.29 6.64 -19.46
C GLU A 307 -35.75 7.93 -20.10
N CYS A 308 -35.84 9.07 -19.41
CA CYS A 308 -35.32 10.34 -19.95
C CYS A 308 -33.80 10.46 -19.88
N ALA A 309 -33.12 9.60 -19.12
CA ALA A 309 -31.66 9.64 -18.96
C ALA A 309 -30.98 8.86 -20.09
N GLY A 310 -29.86 9.40 -20.58
CA GLY A 310 -29.02 8.70 -21.57
C GLY A 310 -28.37 7.43 -21.02
N ARG A 311 -28.06 7.41 -19.71
CA ARG A 311 -27.49 6.26 -18.99
C ARG A 311 -27.96 6.27 -17.53
N THR A 312 -28.19 5.09 -16.98
CA THR A 312 -28.45 4.92 -15.54
C THR A 312 -27.25 4.27 -14.89
N ALA A 313 -26.70 4.92 -13.88
CA ALA A 313 -25.66 4.37 -13.02
C ALA A 313 -26.29 3.83 -11.74
N VAL A 314 -26.02 2.59 -11.40
CA VAL A 314 -26.53 1.92 -10.20
C VAL A 314 -25.38 1.67 -9.24
N LEU A 315 -25.61 1.82 -7.95
CA LEU A 315 -24.55 1.72 -6.93
C LEU A 315 -24.18 0.29 -6.72
N ASP A 316 -24.61 -0.71 -7.10
CA ASP A 316 -24.14 -2.11 -7.03
C ASP A 316 -24.86 -2.97 -8.07
N LEU A 317 -24.29 -3.00 -9.26
CA LEU A 317 -24.89 -3.75 -10.38
C LEU A 317 -24.95 -5.25 -10.07
N LYS A 318 -24.05 -5.75 -9.22
CA LYS A 318 -24.00 -7.17 -8.87
C LYS A 318 -25.17 -7.58 -7.98
N ASP A 319 -25.57 -6.70 -7.05
CA ASP A 319 -26.72 -6.93 -6.17
C ASP A 319 -28.07 -6.68 -6.89
N MET A 320 -28.05 -6.05 -8.06
CA MET A 320 -29.24 -5.85 -8.89
C MET A 320 -29.48 -6.95 -9.95
N LEU A 321 -28.46 -7.78 -10.26
CA LEU A 321 -28.55 -8.84 -11.28
C LEU A 321 -28.74 -10.24 -10.67
N HIS A 322 -28.78 -10.35 -9.36
CA HIS A 322 -29.08 -11.57 -8.60
C HIS A 322 -30.36 -11.41 -7.81
#